data_58cd33ceb398aab99940a26a26759673
#
_entry.id   58cd33ceb398aab99940a26a26759673
#
_cell.length_a   1.000
_cell.length_b   1.000
_cell.length_c   1.000
_cell.angle_alpha   90.00
_cell.angle_beta   90.00
_cell.angle_gamma   90.00
#
_symmetry.space_group_name_H-M   'P 1'
#
loop_
_entity.id
_entity.type
_entity.pdbx_description
1 polymer ?
#
loop_
_entity_poly.entity_id
_entity_poly.type
_entity_poly.pdbx_seq_one_letter_code
_entity_poly.pdbx_strand_id
1 'polypeptide(L)'
;VRKLNVQRGMNTSQRALTWIPTYARKIKNIADEGFFKNSIEYSDTARKNGEYMQSVCRSVMNVFHFDDYKRGAKEICDYLEDNSNIEEFNTVHEYFQRIEAACKDTCKDILVKKDIPVWLTVFSKFVKSGLQDSKFADFIHELSGKLRSKDVNGVSYDSLNKESGTTDKKLVVAKINTYTALMNEFLHIDTTETSSTEVENDNTEENEQENPEETTLSFVQENANPDATEEDIEFYRDMVE
;
A
#
# COMPACT_ATOMS: atom_id res chain seq x y z
N VAL A 1 37.68 29.41 -1.06
CA VAL A 1 37.30 28.00 -1.05
C VAL A 1 35.80 27.96 -1.36
N ARG A 2 35.39 27.69 -2.64
CA ARG A 2 34.00 27.48 -3.01
C ARG A 2 33.56 26.14 -2.40
N LYS A 3 32.69 26.17 -1.40
CA LYS A 3 31.93 24.99 -0.99
C LYS A 3 31.05 24.61 -2.19
N LEU A 4 31.43 23.59 -2.92
CA LEU A 4 30.53 22.91 -3.85
C LEU A 4 29.37 22.36 -3.02
N ASN A 5 28.21 23.04 -3.08
CA ASN A 5 26.96 22.45 -2.63
C ASN A 5 26.72 21.24 -3.49
N VAL A 6 27.12 20.07 -3.03
CA VAL A 6 26.68 18.80 -3.59
C VAL A 6 25.20 18.71 -3.26
N GLN A 7 24.34 19.22 -4.15
CA GLN A 7 22.91 19.04 -4.05
C GLN A 7 22.66 17.54 -4.13
N ARG A 8 22.22 16.99 -3.02
CA ARG A 8 21.79 15.59 -2.98
C ARG A 8 20.65 15.46 -3.98
N GLY A 9 20.80 14.60 -5.00
CA GLY A 9 19.76 14.39 -6.00
C GLY A 9 18.43 14.00 -5.34
N MET A 10 17.30 14.40 -5.92
CA MET A 10 15.98 14.00 -5.45
C MET A 10 15.87 12.47 -5.46
N ASN A 11 15.34 11.89 -4.39
CA ASN A 11 15.02 10.47 -4.34
C ASN A 11 13.79 10.15 -5.21
N THR A 12 13.49 8.87 -5.39
CA THR A 12 12.37 8.39 -6.23
C THR A 12 11.03 8.98 -5.80
N SER A 13 10.74 9.05 -4.51
CA SER A 13 9.47 9.60 -4.02
C SER A 13 9.36 11.11 -4.21
N GLN A 14 10.48 11.84 -4.08
CA GLN A 14 10.51 13.28 -4.39
C GLN A 14 10.30 13.55 -5.87
N ARG A 15 10.81 12.69 -6.75
CA ARG A 15 10.59 12.76 -8.21
C ARG A 15 9.21 12.28 -8.63
N ALA A 16 8.46 11.61 -7.76
CA ALA A 16 7.18 11.00 -8.11
C ALA A 16 6.22 11.99 -8.78
N LEU A 17 6.12 13.22 -8.27
CA LEU A 17 5.24 14.24 -8.84
C LEU A 17 5.60 14.65 -10.28
N THR A 18 6.82 14.38 -10.76
CA THR A 18 7.18 14.65 -12.16
C THR A 18 6.60 13.62 -13.12
N TRP A 19 6.15 12.47 -12.61
CA TRP A 19 5.51 11.40 -13.38
C TRP A 19 3.98 11.45 -13.31
N ILE A 20 3.42 12.38 -12.52
CA ILE A 20 1.97 12.58 -12.37
C ILE A 20 1.65 14.08 -12.32
N PRO A 21 2.03 14.86 -13.35
CA PRO A 21 1.92 16.31 -13.34
C PRO A 21 0.48 16.81 -13.25
N THR A 22 -0.49 16.12 -13.86
CA THR A 22 -1.91 16.48 -13.84
C THR A 22 -2.47 16.58 -12.43
N TYR A 23 -2.08 15.67 -11.55
CA TYR A 23 -2.59 15.57 -10.17
C TYR A 23 -1.59 16.06 -9.11
N ALA A 24 -0.39 16.49 -9.50
CA ALA A 24 0.70 16.82 -8.58
C ALA A 24 0.30 17.82 -7.48
N ARG A 25 -0.44 18.87 -7.85
CA ARG A 25 -0.91 19.87 -6.88
C ARG A 25 -1.90 19.29 -5.87
N LYS A 26 -2.83 18.44 -6.33
CA LYS A 26 -3.83 17.80 -5.47
C LYS A 26 -3.15 16.82 -4.50
N ILE A 27 -2.25 15.97 -5.00
CA ILE A 27 -1.48 15.03 -4.20
C ILE A 27 -0.69 15.75 -3.10
N LYS A 28 0.00 16.84 -3.46
CA LYS A 28 0.76 17.64 -2.51
C LYS A 28 -0.14 18.23 -1.43
N ASN A 29 -1.28 18.80 -1.80
CA ASN A 29 -2.24 19.38 -0.86
C ASN A 29 -2.70 18.33 0.16
N ILE A 30 -3.13 17.14 -0.32
CA ILE A 30 -3.54 16.03 0.56
C ILE A 30 -2.40 15.62 1.51
N ALA A 31 -1.18 15.47 0.98
CA ALA A 31 -0.02 15.06 1.77
C ALA A 31 0.43 16.10 2.83
N ASP A 32 0.11 17.37 2.63
CA ASP A 32 0.43 18.47 3.56
C ASP A 32 -0.71 18.74 4.57
N GLU A 33 -1.86 18.08 4.48
CA GLU A 33 -3.01 18.27 5.36
C GLU A 33 -2.92 17.52 6.70
N GLY A 34 -3.99 17.71 7.50
CA GLY A 34 -4.05 17.32 8.90
C GLY A 34 -3.82 15.86 9.18
N PHE A 35 -4.37 14.93 8.35
CA PHE A 35 -4.23 13.49 8.58
C PHE A 35 -2.77 13.07 8.82
N PHE A 36 -1.86 13.46 7.93
CA PHE A 36 -0.43 13.11 8.04
C PHE A 36 0.30 13.81 9.19
N LYS A 37 -0.29 14.86 9.77
CA LYS A 37 0.26 15.57 10.92
C LYS A 37 -0.31 15.09 12.24
N ASN A 38 -1.59 14.73 12.25
CA ASN A 38 -2.36 14.51 13.47
C ASN A 38 -2.65 13.03 13.74
N SER A 39 -2.97 12.24 12.69
CA SER A 39 -3.49 10.89 12.86
C SER A 39 -2.45 9.78 12.74
N ILE A 40 -1.23 10.11 12.33
CA ILE A 40 -0.09 9.18 12.30
C ILE A 40 1.08 9.76 13.07
N GLU A 41 2.13 8.96 13.29
CA GLU A 41 3.40 9.47 13.78
C GLU A 41 4.08 10.33 12.70
N TYR A 42 4.08 11.65 12.91
CA TYR A 42 4.61 12.60 11.96
C TYR A 42 6.14 12.53 11.86
N SER A 43 6.66 12.59 10.65
CA SER A 43 8.10 12.64 10.38
C SER A 43 8.44 13.69 9.32
N ASP A 44 9.18 14.71 9.71
CA ASP A 44 9.74 15.72 8.79
C ASP A 44 10.58 15.10 7.68
N THR A 45 11.32 14.03 7.99
CA THR A 45 12.13 13.31 7.02
C THR A 45 11.23 12.62 5.98
N ALA A 46 10.17 11.95 6.41
CA ALA A 46 9.20 11.31 5.50
C ALA A 46 8.53 12.36 4.59
N ARG A 47 8.12 13.49 5.14
CA ARG A 47 7.55 14.60 4.38
C ARG A 47 8.54 15.14 3.33
N LYS A 48 9.76 15.46 3.73
CA LYS A 48 10.81 15.96 2.83
C LYS A 48 11.19 14.96 1.75
N ASN A 49 11.12 13.66 2.05
CA ASN A 49 11.39 12.58 1.12
C ASN A 49 10.21 12.28 0.18
N GLY A 50 9.07 12.95 0.33
CA GLY A 50 7.89 12.70 -0.51
C GLY A 50 7.11 11.42 -0.18
N GLU A 51 7.38 10.79 0.97
CA GLU A 51 6.76 9.51 1.33
C GLU A 51 5.24 9.63 1.55
N TYR A 52 4.76 10.78 2.07
CA TYR A 52 3.32 11.04 2.22
C TYR A 52 2.62 11.20 0.87
N MET A 53 3.26 11.86 -0.11
CA MET A 53 2.75 11.93 -1.47
C MET A 53 2.64 10.55 -2.12
N GLN A 54 3.63 9.67 -1.89
CA GLN A 54 3.57 8.27 -2.32
C GLN A 54 2.45 7.49 -1.62
N SER A 55 2.18 7.77 -0.35
CA SER A 55 1.04 7.15 0.35
C SER A 55 -0.29 7.56 -0.27
N VAL A 56 -0.44 8.82 -0.71
CA VAL A 56 -1.65 9.28 -1.44
C VAL A 56 -1.80 8.53 -2.76
N CYS A 57 -0.75 8.48 -3.61
CA CYS A 57 -0.80 7.77 -4.89
C CYS A 57 -1.14 6.28 -4.71
N ARG A 58 -0.49 5.60 -3.74
CA ARG A 58 -0.77 4.20 -3.41
C ARG A 58 -2.20 4.00 -2.90
N SER A 59 -2.76 4.97 -2.18
CA SER A 59 -4.14 4.90 -1.70
C SER A 59 -5.12 4.96 -2.87
N VAL A 60 -4.91 5.84 -3.85
CA VAL A 60 -5.73 5.88 -5.07
C VAL A 60 -5.61 4.56 -5.83
N MET A 61 -4.39 4.06 -6.05
CA MET A 61 -4.14 2.76 -6.69
C MET A 61 -4.88 1.63 -5.97
N ASN A 62 -4.80 1.55 -4.64
CA ASN A 62 -5.40 0.46 -3.90
C ASN A 62 -6.93 0.53 -3.83
N VAL A 63 -7.50 1.74 -3.80
CA VAL A 63 -8.96 1.92 -3.67
C VAL A 63 -9.67 1.74 -5.01
N PHE A 64 -9.09 2.22 -6.11
CA PHE A 64 -9.77 2.30 -7.41
C PHE A 64 -9.17 1.39 -8.49
N HIS A 65 -7.89 1.06 -8.41
CA HIS A 65 -7.15 0.36 -9.48
C HIS A 65 -6.42 -0.89 -8.96
N PHE A 66 -6.99 -1.57 -7.97
CA PHE A 66 -6.31 -2.70 -7.30
C PHE A 66 -6.04 -3.88 -8.23
N ASP A 67 -6.87 -4.10 -9.24
CA ASP A 67 -6.69 -5.17 -10.23
C ASP A 67 -5.40 -4.96 -11.03
N ASP A 68 -5.10 -3.70 -11.37
CA ASP A 68 -3.90 -3.25 -12.08
C ASP A 68 -2.75 -2.87 -11.14
N TYR A 69 -2.72 -3.40 -9.93
CA TYR A 69 -1.77 -3.05 -8.89
C TYR A 69 -0.33 -2.93 -9.40
N LYS A 70 0.29 -1.79 -9.13
CA LYS A 70 1.71 -1.51 -9.40
C LYS A 70 2.49 -1.41 -8.08
N ARG A 71 3.76 -1.85 -8.10
CA ARG A 71 4.61 -1.87 -6.91
C ARG A 71 5.51 -0.63 -6.80
N GLY A 72 6.12 -0.24 -7.91
CA GLY A 72 7.10 0.84 -7.98
C GLY A 72 6.46 2.23 -7.90
N ALA A 73 7.13 3.18 -7.26
CA ALA A 73 6.63 4.56 -7.15
C ALA A 73 6.42 5.23 -8.52
N LYS A 74 7.34 5.00 -9.47
CA LYS A 74 7.21 5.51 -10.83
C LYS A 74 6.03 4.85 -11.55
N GLU A 75 5.96 3.54 -11.53
CA GLU A 75 4.91 2.77 -12.20
C GLU A 75 3.51 3.16 -11.74
N ILE A 76 3.34 3.41 -10.42
CA ILE A 76 2.08 3.90 -9.86
C ILE A 76 1.73 5.27 -10.43
N CYS A 77 2.69 6.21 -10.44
CA CYS A 77 2.44 7.56 -10.90
C CYS A 77 2.16 7.60 -12.42
N ASP A 78 2.93 6.88 -13.24
CA ASP A 78 2.69 6.76 -14.67
C ASP A 78 1.30 6.16 -14.94
N TYR A 79 0.94 5.07 -14.25
CA TYR A 79 -0.36 4.45 -14.41
C TYR A 79 -1.51 5.38 -14.04
N LEU A 80 -1.41 6.08 -12.89
CA LEU A 80 -2.46 6.99 -12.42
C LEU A 80 -2.57 8.25 -13.29
N GLU A 81 -1.49 8.73 -13.90
CA GLU A 81 -1.56 9.86 -14.84
C GLU A 81 -2.44 9.53 -16.04
N ASP A 82 -2.37 8.29 -16.54
CA ASP A 82 -3.07 7.85 -17.73
C ASP A 82 -4.48 7.29 -17.45
N ASN A 83 -4.74 6.77 -16.24
CA ASN A 83 -5.94 5.96 -15.96
C ASN A 83 -6.81 6.49 -14.82
N SER A 84 -6.39 7.54 -14.10
CA SER A 84 -7.16 8.13 -13.00
C SER A 84 -7.89 9.40 -13.43
N ASN A 85 -8.81 9.83 -12.57
CA ASN A 85 -9.49 11.12 -12.68
C ASN A 85 -9.43 11.88 -11.36
N ILE A 86 -9.79 13.17 -11.39
CA ILE A 86 -9.70 14.04 -10.21
C ILE A 86 -10.63 13.62 -9.07
N GLU A 87 -11.76 12.97 -9.38
CA GLU A 87 -12.75 12.55 -8.40
C GLU A 87 -12.23 11.42 -7.51
N GLU A 88 -11.38 10.55 -8.04
CA GLU A 88 -10.71 9.50 -7.24
C GLU A 88 -9.79 10.12 -6.19
N PHE A 89 -9.04 11.16 -6.56
CA PHE A 89 -8.22 11.91 -5.61
C PHE A 89 -9.07 12.70 -4.61
N ASN A 90 -10.23 13.22 -5.02
CA ASN A 90 -11.16 13.90 -4.11
C ASN A 90 -11.74 12.91 -3.09
N THR A 91 -12.12 11.73 -3.52
CA THR A 91 -12.65 10.66 -2.65
C THR A 91 -11.59 10.19 -1.64
N VAL A 92 -10.36 9.94 -2.09
CA VAL A 92 -9.26 9.59 -1.17
C VAL A 92 -8.98 10.71 -0.19
N HIS A 93 -9.05 11.97 -0.63
CA HIS A 93 -8.92 13.14 0.23
C HIS A 93 -10.00 13.18 1.32
N GLU A 94 -11.26 12.99 0.93
CA GLU A 94 -12.38 12.91 1.87
C GLU A 94 -12.16 11.78 2.89
N TYR A 95 -11.70 10.59 2.47
CA TYR A 95 -11.42 9.49 3.38
C TYR A 95 -10.33 9.85 4.41
N PHE A 96 -9.26 10.53 4.00
CA PHE A 96 -8.26 11.03 4.93
C PHE A 96 -8.86 11.99 5.96
N GLN A 97 -9.69 12.93 5.54
CA GLN A 97 -10.34 13.90 6.41
C GLN A 97 -11.31 13.22 7.40
N ARG A 98 -12.09 12.23 6.93
CA ARG A 98 -13.03 11.48 7.77
C ARG A 98 -12.31 10.64 8.82
N ILE A 99 -11.24 9.93 8.44
CA ILE A 99 -10.42 9.18 9.39
C ILE A 99 -9.78 10.13 10.41
N GLU A 100 -9.24 11.27 9.96
CA GLU A 100 -8.68 12.28 10.87
C GLU A 100 -9.71 12.76 11.87
N ALA A 101 -10.91 13.13 11.42
CA ALA A 101 -11.97 13.60 12.29
C ALA A 101 -12.42 12.56 13.32
N ALA A 102 -12.46 11.27 12.93
CA ALA A 102 -12.87 10.17 13.79
C ALA A 102 -11.78 9.74 14.78
N CYS A 103 -10.55 9.57 14.29
CA CYS A 103 -9.44 9.00 15.06
C CYS A 103 -8.60 10.06 15.77
N LYS A 104 -8.51 11.28 15.21
CA LYS A 104 -7.63 12.35 15.72
C LYS A 104 -6.19 11.82 15.90
N ASP A 105 -5.66 11.90 17.12
CA ASP A 105 -4.32 11.43 17.52
C ASP A 105 -4.32 10.08 18.25
N THR A 106 -5.49 9.47 18.43
CA THR A 106 -5.66 8.31 19.30
C THR A 106 -5.35 6.96 18.65
N CYS A 107 -5.16 6.95 17.32
CA CYS A 107 -4.98 5.71 16.54
C CYS A 107 -3.56 5.53 15.96
N LYS A 108 -2.59 6.32 16.41
CA LYS A 108 -1.22 6.39 15.82
C LYS A 108 -0.43 5.08 15.89
N ASP A 109 -0.71 4.24 16.86
CA ASP A 109 -0.09 2.92 17.03
C ASP A 109 -0.54 1.89 15.99
N ILE A 110 -1.70 2.11 15.38
CA ILE A 110 -2.28 1.25 14.33
C ILE A 110 -2.14 1.89 12.95
N LEU A 111 -2.42 3.21 12.83
CA LEU A 111 -2.31 3.95 11.58
C LEU A 111 -0.84 4.27 11.25
N VAL A 112 -0.03 3.22 11.07
CA VAL A 112 1.39 3.40 10.74
C VAL A 112 1.58 3.74 9.26
N LYS A 113 2.53 4.63 8.97
CA LYS A 113 2.79 5.19 7.63
C LYS A 113 2.82 4.13 6.51
N LYS A 114 3.47 3.00 6.73
CA LYS A 114 3.63 1.93 5.73
C LYS A 114 2.30 1.28 5.30
N ASP A 115 1.29 1.31 6.17
CA ASP A 115 0.01 0.63 5.97
C ASP A 115 -1.14 1.59 5.63
N ILE A 116 -0.87 2.89 5.50
CA ILE A 116 -1.90 3.89 5.15
C ILE A 116 -2.72 3.51 3.91
N PRO A 117 -2.12 3.06 2.78
CA PRO A 117 -2.90 2.65 1.61
C PRO A 117 -3.82 1.45 1.89
N VAL A 118 -3.41 0.52 2.76
CA VAL A 118 -4.25 -0.60 3.22
C VAL A 118 -5.42 -0.07 4.04
N TRP A 119 -5.15 0.83 4.99
CA TRP A 119 -6.19 1.41 5.84
C TRP A 119 -7.22 2.22 5.06
N LEU A 120 -6.80 2.96 4.02
CA LEU A 120 -7.74 3.66 3.14
C LEU A 120 -8.65 2.68 2.39
N THR A 121 -8.11 1.53 1.95
CA THR A 121 -8.90 0.49 1.31
C THR A 121 -9.89 -0.16 2.28
N VAL A 122 -9.48 -0.44 3.51
CA VAL A 122 -10.39 -0.95 4.55
C VAL A 122 -11.47 0.08 4.87
N PHE A 123 -11.10 1.37 5.00
CA PHE A 123 -12.04 2.45 5.23
C PHE A 123 -13.03 2.63 4.06
N SER A 124 -12.59 2.49 2.81
CA SER A 124 -13.49 2.53 1.65
C SER A 124 -14.59 1.45 1.71
N LYS A 125 -14.25 0.26 2.24
CA LYS A 125 -15.22 -0.81 2.49
C LYS A 125 -16.14 -0.48 3.69
N PHE A 126 -15.59 0.11 4.75
CA PHE A 126 -16.36 0.58 5.90
C PHE A 126 -17.42 1.62 5.49
N VAL A 127 -17.08 2.58 4.63
CA VAL A 127 -18.02 3.62 4.17
C VAL A 127 -19.25 3.01 3.52
N LYS A 128 -19.13 1.88 2.82
CA LYS A 128 -20.25 1.17 2.19
C LYS A 128 -21.25 0.61 3.21
N SER A 129 -20.86 0.41 4.47
CA SER A 129 -21.76 -0.06 5.53
C SER A 129 -22.75 1.01 6.00
N GLY A 130 -22.52 2.30 5.67
CA GLY A 130 -23.36 3.40 6.12
C GLY A 130 -23.25 3.74 7.60
N LEU A 131 -22.33 3.11 8.34
CA LEU A 131 -22.11 3.39 9.77
C LEU A 131 -21.42 4.75 9.96
N GLN A 132 -21.57 5.32 11.17
CA GLN A 132 -20.88 6.55 11.55
C GLN A 132 -19.37 6.32 11.68
N ASP A 133 -18.56 7.28 11.25
CA ASP A 133 -17.08 7.18 11.25
C ASP A 133 -16.47 6.91 12.63
N SER A 134 -17.15 7.31 13.72
CA SER A 134 -16.75 6.96 15.08
C SER A 134 -16.65 5.44 15.31
N LYS A 135 -17.44 4.64 14.57
CA LYS A 135 -17.39 3.18 14.67
C LYS A 135 -16.11 2.61 14.07
N PHE A 136 -15.57 3.26 13.04
CA PHE A 136 -14.25 2.90 12.53
C PHE A 136 -13.16 3.20 13.56
N ALA A 137 -13.23 4.35 14.24
CA ALA A 137 -12.31 4.66 15.33
C ALA A 137 -12.41 3.65 16.49
N ASP A 138 -13.64 3.26 16.90
CA ASP A 138 -13.86 2.20 17.88
C ASP A 138 -13.17 0.89 17.49
N PHE A 139 -13.30 0.49 16.21
CA PHE A 139 -12.61 -0.70 15.67
C PHE A 139 -11.07 -0.56 15.75
N ILE A 140 -10.51 0.57 15.32
CA ILE A 140 -9.06 0.80 15.38
C ILE A 140 -8.56 0.75 16.84
N HIS A 141 -9.30 1.28 17.78
CA HIS A 141 -8.98 1.21 19.22
C HIS A 141 -9.00 -0.24 19.73
N GLU A 142 -10.01 -1.03 19.37
CA GLU A 142 -10.07 -2.43 19.79
C GLU A 142 -8.96 -3.26 19.11
N LEU A 143 -8.56 -2.89 17.88
CA LEU A 143 -7.46 -3.51 17.18
C LEU A 143 -6.10 -3.18 17.83
N SER A 144 -5.94 -2.04 18.51
CA SER A 144 -4.74 -1.78 19.32
C SER A 144 -4.63 -2.67 20.56
N GLY A 145 -5.72 -3.31 20.96
CA GLY A 145 -5.84 -4.20 22.10
C GLY A 145 -6.04 -5.68 21.74
N LYS A 146 -7.25 -6.17 21.98
CA LYS A 146 -7.59 -7.61 21.94
C LYS A 146 -7.61 -8.23 20.54
N LEU A 147 -7.93 -7.44 19.51
CA LEU A 147 -8.05 -7.95 18.15
C LEU A 147 -6.69 -8.19 17.45
N ARG A 148 -5.58 -7.69 18.02
CA ARG A 148 -4.25 -7.81 17.39
C ARG A 148 -3.81 -9.25 17.12
N SER A 149 -4.05 -10.13 18.10
CA SER A 149 -3.67 -11.55 18.06
C SER A 149 -4.80 -12.45 17.55
N LYS A 150 -5.97 -11.89 17.25
CA LYS A 150 -7.12 -12.66 16.78
C LYS A 150 -6.83 -13.26 15.42
N ASP A 151 -7.00 -14.56 15.32
CA ASP A 151 -6.80 -15.32 14.07
C ASP A 151 -8.02 -15.16 13.15
N VAL A 152 -7.72 -14.91 11.86
CA VAL A 152 -8.68 -14.92 10.77
C VAL A 152 -8.08 -15.75 9.66
N ASN A 153 -8.60 -16.95 9.42
CA ASN A 153 -8.12 -17.87 8.39
C ASN A 153 -6.61 -18.18 8.47
N GLY A 154 -6.09 -18.39 9.68
CA GLY A 154 -4.67 -18.71 9.92
C GLY A 154 -3.74 -17.51 10.02
N VAL A 155 -4.24 -16.28 9.94
CA VAL A 155 -3.42 -15.07 10.04
C VAL A 155 -4.03 -14.06 11.00
N SER A 156 -3.17 -13.25 11.65
CA SER A 156 -3.58 -12.18 12.56
C SER A 156 -2.96 -10.85 12.14
N TYR A 157 -3.48 -9.74 12.70
CA TYR A 157 -2.87 -8.42 12.51
C TYR A 157 -1.38 -8.44 12.88
N ASP A 158 -1.03 -9.03 14.04
CA ASP A 158 0.35 -9.07 14.52
C ASP A 158 1.26 -9.92 13.63
N SER A 159 0.78 -11.04 13.07
CA SER A 159 1.57 -11.85 12.15
C SER A 159 1.89 -11.10 10.87
N LEU A 160 0.89 -10.48 10.25
CA LEU A 160 1.04 -9.70 9.00
C LEU A 160 1.95 -8.47 9.15
N ASN A 161 2.03 -7.88 10.35
CA ASN A 161 2.88 -6.71 10.58
C ASN A 161 4.34 -7.05 10.89
N LYS A 162 4.66 -8.30 11.14
CA LYS A 162 6.05 -8.79 11.27
C LYS A 162 6.68 -9.11 9.92
N GLU A 163 5.89 -9.28 8.87
CA GLU A 163 6.38 -9.61 7.54
C GLU A 163 7.10 -8.43 6.88
N SER A 164 8.14 -8.74 6.11
CA SER A 164 8.84 -7.81 5.23
C SER A 164 8.06 -7.66 3.89
N GLY A 165 8.46 -6.70 3.06
CA GLY A 165 7.85 -6.57 1.72
C GLY A 165 6.48 -5.87 1.71
N THR A 166 6.32 -4.80 2.49
CA THR A 166 5.04 -4.07 2.68
C THR A 166 4.34 -3.61 1.40
N THR A 167 4.97 -3.71 0.25
CA THR A 167 4.42 -3.36 -1.07
C THR A 167 4.20 -4.58 -1.97
N ASP A 168 4.41 -5.79 -1.47
CA ASP A 168 4.07 -7.02 -2.20
C ASP A 168 2.55 -7.16 -2.31
N LYS A 169 2.04 -7.46 -3.53
CA LYS A 169 0.58 -7.55 -3.77
C LYS A 169 -0.07 -8.61 -2.87
N LYS A 170 0.57 -9.78 -2.70
CA LYS A 170 0.04 -10.87 -1.86
C LYS A 170 -0.11 -10.42 -0.40
N LEU A 171 0.90 -9.74 0.15
CA LEU A 171 0.84 -9.24 1.52
C LEU A 171 -0.19 -8.11 1.68
N VAL A 172 -0.29 -7.20 0.70
CA VAL A 172 -1.31 -6.14 0.69
C VAL A 172 -2.72 -6.74 0.67
N VAL A 173 -2.97 -7.75 -0.20
CA VAL A 173 -4.24 -8.49 -0.24
C VAL A 173 -4.55 -9.14 1.11
N ALA A 174 -3.58 -9.87 1.68
CA ALA A 174 -3.75 -10.53 2.97
C ALA A 174 -4.12 -9.53 4.08
N LYS A 175 -3.43 -8.38 4.13
CA LYS A 175 -3.74 -7.31 5.10
C LYS A 175 -5.15 -6.75 4.88
N ILE A 176 -5.52 -6.38 3.65
CA ILE A 176 -6.85 -5.84 3.35
C ILE A 176 -7.93 -6.83 3.77
N ASN A 177 -7.79 -8.10 3.41
CA ASN A 177 -8.78 -9.13 3.71
C ASN A 177 -8.90 -9.37 5.23
N THR A 178 -7.78 -9.56 5.92
CA THR A 178 -7.78 -9.80 7.37
C THR A 178 -8.33 -8.61 8.15
N TYR A 179 -7.90 -7.37 7.81
CA TYR A 179 -8.38 -6.18 8.52
C TYR A 179 -9.85 -5.91 8.23
N THR A 180 -10.32 -6.16 7.01
CA THR A 180 -11.74 -6.07 6.66
C THR A 180 -12.57 -7.11 7.42
N ALA A 181 -12.10 -8.35 7.51
CA ALA A 181 -12.81 -9.42 8.23
C ALA A 181 -12.90 -9.11 9.74
N LEU A 182 -11.79 -8.67 10.36
CA LEU A 182 -11.78 -8.23 11.76
C LEU A 182 -12.74 -7.06 12.00
N MET A 183 -12.79 -6.09 11.09
CA MET A 183 -13.68 -4.94 11.15
C MET A 183 -15.14 -5.37 11.05
N ASN A 184 -15.49 -6.19 10.05
CA ASN A 184 -16.85 -6.65 9.82
C ASN A 184 -17.36 -7.45 11.02
N GLU A 185 -16.54 -8.34 11.57
CA GLU A 185 -16.90 -9.12 12.76
C GLU A 185 -17.11 -8.22 13.98
N PHE A 186 -16.20 -7.27 14.23
CA PHE A 186 -16.31 -6.37 15.37
C PHE A 186 -17.53 -5.45 15.29
N LEU A 187 -17.82 -4.95 14.09
CA LEU A 187 -18.95 -4.02 13.86
C LEU A 187 -20.26 -4.73 13.53
N HIS A 188 -20.28 -6.07 13.48
CA HIS A 188 -21.44 -6.87 13.09
C HIS A 188 -22.00 -6.48 11.71
N ILE A 189 -21.10 -6.23 10.75
CA ILE A 189 -21.49 -5.93 9.37
C ILE A 189 -21.75 -7.25 8.63
N ASP A 190 -23.00 -7.46 8.21
CA ASP A 190 -23.38 -8.66 7.44
C ASP A 190 -22.71 -8.65 6.05
N THR A 191 -21.93 -9.69 5.77
CA THR A 191 -21.19 -9.83 4.49
C THR A 191 -22.03 -10.44 3.37
N THR A 192 -23.36 -10.42 3.46
CA THR A 192 -24.24 -11.12 2.52
C THR A 192 -24.29 -10.54 1.11
N GLU A 193 -23.61 -9.44 0.80
CA GLU A 193 -23.65 -8.81 -0.54
C GLU A 193 -22.29 -8.47 -1.14
N THR A 194 -21.27 -9.33 -1.05
CA THR A 194 -20.06 -9.13 -1.90
C THR A 194 -19.34 -10.45 -2.20
N SER A 195 -20.10 -11.45 -2.66
CA SER A 195 -19.52 -12.69 -3.19
C SER A 195 -19.89 -12.82 -4.65
N SER A 196 -19.21 -12.10 -5.52
CA SER A 196 -19.15 -12.40 -6.96
C SER A 196 -17.82 -11.91 -7.52
N THR A 197 -16.75 -12.59 -7.14
CA THR A 197 -15.61 -12.85 -8.01
C THR A 197 -15.11 -14.22 -7.58
N GLU A 198 -15.74 -15.23 -8.16
CA GLU A 198 -15.23 -16.60 -8.16
C GLU A 198 -13.88 -16.55 -8.88
N VAL A 199 -12.82 -16.76 -8.15
CA VAL A 199 -11.55 -17.18 -8.73
C VAL A 199 -11.77 -18.63 -9.12
N GLU A 200 -12.04 -18.88 -10.38
CA GLU A 200 -11.93 -20.23 -10.94
C GLU A 200 -10.53 -20.75 -10.67
N ASN A 201 -10.44 -21.68 -9.74
CA ASN A 201 -9.28 -22.56 -9.59
C ASN A 201 -9.33 -23.55 -10.76
N ASP A 202 -8.65 -23.22 -11.83
CA ASP A 202 -8.30 -24.20 -12.85
C ASP A 202 -7.13 -25.04 -12.31
N ASN A 203 -7.47 -26.12 -11.61
CA ASN A 203 -6.54 -27.17 -11.24
C ASN A 203 -6.31 -28.06 -12.47
N THR A 204 -5.33 -27.68 -13.27
CA THR A 204 -4.70 -28.63 -14.18
C THR A 204 -3.38 -29.06 -13.52
N GLU A 205 -3.40 -30.24 -12.89
CA GLU A 205 -2.21 -30.96 -12.47
C GLU A 205 -1.42 -31.38 -13.71
N GLU A 206 -0.39 -30.63 -14.08
CA GLU A 206 0.71 -31.14 -14.90
C GLU A 206 1.97 -31.19 -14.04
N ASN A 207 2.36 -32.44 -13.79
CA ASN A 207 3.50 -32.86 -13.04
C ASN A 207 4.74 -32.77 -13.95
N GLU A 208 5.38 -31.60 -14.03
CA GLU A 208 6.72 -31.48 -14.62
C GLU A 208 7.73 -31.22 -13.51
N GLN A 209 8.66 -32.18 -13.39
CA GLN A 209 9.86 -32.04 -12.57
C GLN A 209 10.77 -30.98 -13.18
N GLU A 210 10.63 -29.72 -12.79
CA GLU A 210 11.56 -28.68 -13.16
C GLU A 210 12.89 -28.82 -12.40
N ASN A 211 13.97 -28.81 -13.15
CA ASN A 211 15.34 -28.81 -12.66
C ASN A 211 15.65 -27.44 -12.03
N PRO A 212 16.05 -27.35 -10.73
CA PRO A 212 16.27 -26.08 -10.04
C PRO A 212 17.31 -25.15 -10.69
N GLU A 213 18.25 -25.66 -11.48
CA GLU A 213 19.25 -24.84 -12.16
C GLU A 213 18.67 -24.04 -13.35
N GLU A 214 17.63 -24.55 -14.04
CA GLU A 214 17.00 -23.85 -15.17
C GLU A 214 16.12 -22.70 -14.72
N THR A 215 15.46 -22.84 -13.58
CA THR A 215 14.59 -21.81 -12.99
C THR A 215 15.38 -20.57 -12.54
N THR A 216 16.60 -20.75 -12.04
CA THR A 216 17.47 -19.64 -11.60
C THR A 216 18.00 -18.85 -12.77
N LEU A 217 18.35 -19.52 -13.88
CA LEU A 217 18.87 -18.86 -15.09
C LEU A 217 17.79 -18.04 -15.82
N SER A 218 16.55 -18.51 -15.89
CA SER A 218 15.44 -17.77 -16.51
C SER A 218 15.07 -16.54 -15.70
N PHE A 219 15.05 -16.62 -14.36
CA PHE A 219 14.79 -15.50 -13.48
C PHE A 219 15.83 -14.38 -13.61
N VAL A 220 17.11 -14.73 -13.72
CA VAL A 220 18.22 -13.76 -13.87
C VAL A 220 18.16 -13.07 -15.23
N GLN A 221 17.82 -13.80 -16.32
CA GLN A 221 17.71 -13.21 -17.66
C GLN A 221 16.49 -12.30 -17.82
N GLU A 222 15.37 -12.60 -17.16
CA GLU A 222 14.14 -11.82 -17.28
C GLU A 222 14.20 -10.50 -16.48
N ASN A 223 15.03 -10.42 -15.43
CA ASN A 223 15.17 -9.26 -14.55
C ASN A 223 16.46 -8.46 -14.74
N ALA A 224 17.37 -8.90 -15.61
CA ALA A 224 18.59 -8.16 -15.95
C ALA A 224 18.25 -6.95 -16.83
N ASN A 225 18.88 -5.80 -16.51
CA ASN A 225 18.86 -4.64 -17.39
C ASN A 225 19.40 -5.06 -18.78
N PRO A 226 18.77 -4.70 -19.92
CA PRO A 226 19.25 -5.04 -21.25
C PRO A 226 20.68 -4.58 -21.57
N ASP A 227 21.22 -3.65 -20.76
CA ASP A 227 22.60 -3.16 -20.84
C ASP A 227 23.52 -3.78 -19.76
N ALA A 228 23.09 -4.83 -19.04
CA ALA A 228 23.87 -5.48 -18.00
C ALA A 228 25.08 -6.23 -18.59
N THR A 229 26.25 -6.03 -18.00
CA THR A 229 27.48 -6.72 -18.35
C THR A 229 27.53 -8.14 -17.75
N GLU A 230 28.43 -9.01 -18.26
CA GLU A 230 28.63 -10.35 -17.69
C GLU A 230 29.01 -10.30 -16.20
N GLU A 231 29.72 -9.27 -15.75
CA GLU A 231 30.08 -9.03 -14.34
C GLU A 231 28.85 -8.72 -13.48
N ASP A 232 27.88 -7.99 -14.03
CA ASP A 232 26.62 -7.71 -13.31
C ASP A 232 25.79 -8.98 -13.12
N ILE A 233 25.77 -9.87 -14.10
CA ILE A 233 25.06 -11.16 -14.05
C ILE A 233 25.69 -12.08 -13.00
N GLU A 234 27.01 -12.12 -12.91
CA GLU A 234 27.74 -12.93 -11.93
C GLU A 234 27.51 -12.43 -10.49
N PHE A 235 27.46 -11.11 -10.29
CA PHE A 235 27.12 -10.50 -9.02
C PHE A 235 25.70 -10.87 -8.52
N TYR A 236 24.71 -10.95 -9.42
CA TYR A 236 23.36 -11.38 -9.05
C TYR A 236 23.27 -12.87 -8.75
N ARG A 237 24.10 -13.70 -9.37
CA ARG A 237 24.18 -15.15 -9.09
C ARG A 237 24.70 -15.42 -7.67
N ASP A 238 25.75 -14.69 -7.25
CA ASP A 238 26.34 -14.83 -5.89
C ASP A 238 25.43 -14.32 -4.76
N MET A 239 24.40 -13.53 -5.05
CA MET A 239 23.43 -13.07 -4.07
C MET A 239 22.25 -14.03 -3.85
N VAL A 240 22.06 -15.03 -4.71
CA VAL A 240 20.93 -15.98 -4.67
C VAL A 240 21.37 -17.35 -4.11
N GLU A 241 22.68 -17.64 -4.02
CA GLU A 241 23.24 -18.77 -3.26
C GLU A 241 23.40 -18.42 -1.76
#